data_ea51418ea7d9722295f8ac3a2fba8bca
#
_entry.id   ea51418ea7d9722295f8ac3a2fba8bca
#
_cell.length_a   1.000
_cell.length_b   1.000
_cell.length_c   1.000
_cell.angle_alpha   90.00
_cell.angle_beta   90.00
_cell.angle_gamma   90.00
#
_symmetry.space_group_name_H-M   'P 1'
#
loop_
_entity.id
_entity.type
_entity.pdbx_description
1 polymer ?
#
loop_
_entity_poly.entity_id
_entity_poly.type
_entity_poly.pdbx_seq_one_letter_code
_entity_poly.pdbx_strand_id
1 'polypeptide(L)'
;ADFTPLSADPDAAYDRIIHIDLDTLEPLIACPHMPDKVVPVRSLKGVKVDQVCVGSCTNSSLYDLLKTAAMLKGRTVAPSVSMSVSPGSRQVLTMLANCGALSDILASGARLLECACGPCIGMGFSPNSGGVSLRTFNRNFEGRSGTADAKVYLVSPETAVAAALTGEITDPRDLGMEALHVEMPDHFLIDDSAVLAPASPEEAAHLDVL
;
A
#
# COMPACT_ATOMS: atom_id res chain seq x y z
N ALA A 1 -1.81 1.26 24.65
CA ALA A 1 -0.48 1.08 25.23
C ALA A 1 0.15 2.45 25.40
N ASP A 2 0.73 2.69 26.58
CA ASP A 2 1.48 3.92 26.85
C ASP A 2 2.74 3.90 26.00
N PHE A 3 3.04 5.02 25.35
CA PHE A 3 4.29 5.20 24.62
C PHE A 3 5.12 6.31 25.26
N THR A 4 6.42 6.18 25.20
CA THR A 4 7.35 7.22 25.62
C THR A 4 7.73 8.07 24.40
N PRO A 5 7.41 9.38 24.39
CA PRO A 5 7.86 10.25 23.31
C PRO A 5 9.39 10.27 23.27
N LEU A 6 9.95 10.07 22.07
CA LEU A 6 11.38 10.16 21.83
C LEU A 6 11.66 11.43 21.03
N SER A 7 12.62 12.20 21.46
CA SER A 7 13.12 13.39 20.76
C SER A 7 14.65 13.36 20.74
N ALA A 8 15.23 14.07 19.78
CA ALA A 8 16.68 14.26 19.75
C ALA A 8 17.14 15.04 20.98
N ASP A 9 18.40 14.86 21.38
CA ASP A 9 19.00 15.61 22.46
C ASP A 9 18.99 17.12 22.17
N PRO A 10 18.83 17.99 23.18
CA PRO A 10 18.72 19.44 22.94
C PRO A 10 19.94 20.07 22.27
N ASP A 11 21.10 19.43 22.39
CA ASP A 11 22.39 19.83 21.83
C ASP A 11 22.81 19.02 20.59
N ALA A 12 21.90 18.23 20.01
CA ALA A 12 22.16 17.45 18.83
C ALA A 12 22.56 18.34 17.64
N ALA A 13 23.71 18.07 17.04
CA ALA A 13 24.20 18.77 15.85
C ALA A 13 23.78 18.01 14.60
N TYR A 14 23.33 18.75 13.58
CA TYR A 14 22.89 18.19 12.31
C TYR A 14 23.70 18.77 11.17
N ASP A 15 24.17 17.93 10.26
CA ASP A 15 24.86 18.38 9.05
C ASP A 15 23.92 19.12 8.09
N ARG A 16 22.63 18.80 8.13
CA ARG A 16 21.63 19.41 7.26
C ARG A 16 20.24 19.39 7.90
N ILE A 17 19.50 20.47 7.74
CA ILE A 17 18.08 20.56 8.12
C ILE A 17 17.26 20.71 6.85
N ILE A 18 16.21 19.89 6.72
CA ILE A 18 15.25 19.93 5.62
C ILE A 18 13.89 20.31 6.18
N HIS A 19 13.34 21.41 5.66
CA HIS A 19 12.00 21.86 5.98
C HIS A 19 11.02 21.39 4.90
N ILE A 20 9.96 20.71 5.32
CA ILE A 20 8.86 20.25 4.45
C ILE A 20 7.59 20.91 4.95
N ASP A 21 7.00 21.76 4.10
CA ASP A 21 5.71 22.37 4.37
C ASP A 21 4.58 21.43 3.90
N LEU A 22 3.87 20.86 4.86
CA LEU A 22 2.82 19.89 4.57
C LEU A 22 1.58 20.53 3.93
N ASP A 23 1.36 21.85 4.11
CA ASP A 23 0.23 22.55 3.52
C ASP A 23 0.40 22.73 2.00
N THR A 24 1.63 22.74 1.53
CA THR A 24 1.96 22.86 0.10
C THR A 24 2.20 21.52 -0.58
N LEU A 25 2.23 20.43 0.18
CA LEU A 25 2.50 19.13 -0.36
C LEU A 25 1.32 18.64 -1.23
N GLU A 26 1.66 18.16 -2.43
CA GLU A 26 0.69 17.57 -3.34
C GLU A 26 0.97 16.08 -3.55
N PRO A 27 -0.03 15.29 -4.03
CA PRO A 27 0.20 13.88 -4.34
C PRO A 27 1.35 13.68 -5.32
N LEU A 28 2.27 12.81 -4.95
CA LEU A 28 3.46 12.48 -5.71
C LEU A 28 3.43 11.05 -6.21
N ILE A 29 4.16 10.78 -7.30
CA ILE A 29 4.28 9.48 -7.93
C ILE A 29 5.74 9.23 -8.30
N ALA A 30 6.26 8.06 -7.95
CA ALA A 30 7.59 7.64 -8.37
C ALA A 30 7.50 6.93 -9.74
N CYS A 31 8.19 7.49 -10.71
CA CYS A 31 8.21 6.97 -12.08
C CYS A 31 9.06 5.70 -12.23
N PRO A 32 8.81 4.86 -13.25
CA PRO A 32 9.72 3.76 -13.60
C PRO A 32 11.12 4.28 -13.94
N HIS A 33 12.18 3.62 -13.59
CA HIS A 33 12.33 2.38 -12.82
C HIS A 33 13.14 2.69 -11.55
N MET A 34 12.85 3.81 -10.90
CA MET A 34 13.58 4.30 -9.73
C MET A 34 12.61 4.93 -8.73
N PRO A 35 12.70 4.60 -7.43
CA PRO A 35 11.78 5.13 -6.41
C PRO A 35 12.01 6.61 -6.10
N ASP A 36 13.18 7.16 -6.42
CA ASP A 36 13.54 8.59 -6.25
C ASP A 36 13.19 9.47 -7.46
N LYS A 37 12.75 8.87 -8.57
CA LYS A 37 12.27 9.62 -9.75
C LYS A 37 10.84 10.10 -9.53
N VAL A 38 10.68 11.05 -8.63
CA VAL A 38 9.39 11.54 -8.13
C VAL A 38 8.94 12.79 -8.87
N VAL A 39 7.66 12.79 -9.26
CA VAL A 39 6.99 13.95 -9.89
C VAL A 39 5.59 14.13 -9.31
N PRO A 40 4.95 15.31 -9.44
CA PRO A 40 3.53 15.48 -9.11
C PRO A 40 2.64 14.57 -9.95
N VAL A 41 1.65 13.92 -9.32
CA VAL A 41 0.68 13.02 -10.01
C VAL A 41 0.02 13.74 -11.19
N ARG A 42 -0.35 15.01 -11.02
CA ARG A 42 -1.00 15.81 -12.06
C ARG A 42 -0.17 15.97 -13.33
N SER A 43 1.16 15.87 -13.26
CA SER A 43 2.05 15.97 -14.43
C SER A 43 1.93 14.77 -15.37
N LEU A 44 1.35 13.66 -14.89
CA LEU A 44 1.14 12.43 -15.65
C LEU A 44 -0.35 12.15 -15.92
N LYS A 45 -1.22 13.14 -15.73
CA LYS A 45 -2.66 13.02 -15.99
C LYS A 45 -2.93 12.49 -17.40
N GLY A 46 -3.81 11.52 -17.50
CA GLY A 46 -4.22 10.92 -18.77
C GLY A 46 -3.36 9.74 -19.25
N VAL A 47 -2.25 9.42 -18.57
CA VAL A 47 -1.53 8.17 -18.83
C VAL A 47 -2.42 6.99 -18.49
N LYS A 48 -2.72 6.12 -19.45
CA LYS A 48 -3.58 4.95 -19.25
C LYS A 48 -2.93 3.93 -18.34
N VAL A 49 -3.75 3.31 -17.48
CA VAL A 49 -3.34 2.34 -16.49
C VAL A 49 -3.98 0.98 -16.79
N ASP A 50 -3.15 -0.06 -16.79
CA ASP A 50 -3.59 -1.43 -17.05
C ASP A 50 -3.79 -2.21 -15.75
N GLN A 51 -3.01 -1.87 -14.72
CA GLN A 51 -3.00 -2.63 -13.47
C GLN A 51 -2.82 -1.72 -12.25
N VAL A 52 -3.54 -2.02 -11.18
CA VAL A 52 -3.39 -1.37 -9.88
C VAL A 52 -3.24 -2.42 -8.78
N CYS A 53 -2.23 -2.26 -7.91
CA CYS A 53 -2.00 -3.13 -6.77
C CYS A 53 -1.91 -2.31 -5.48
N VAL A 54 -2.84 -2.55 -4.55
CA VAL A 54 -2.84 -1.92 -3.23
C VAL A 54 -2.46 -2.93 -2.16
N GLY A 55 -1.60 -2.51 -1.21
CA GLY A 55 -1.29 -3.31 -0.04
C GLY A 55 0.15 -3.80 0.04
N SER A 56 0.36 -5.12 0.16
CA SER A 56 1.64 -5.77 0.43
C SER A 56 2.20 -5.40 1.82
N CYS A 57 3.52 -5.25 1.99
CA CYS A 57 4.13 -4.90 3.28
C CYS A 57 4.15 -3.38 3.58
N THR A 58 3.79 -2.54 2.62
CA THR A 58 3.98 -1.08 2.72
C THR A 58 2.68 -0.37 3.11
N ASN A 59 1.68 -0.39 2.25
CA ASN A 59 0.40 0.30 2.46
C ASN A 59 -0.75 -0.72 2.59
N SER A 60 -0.72 -1.49 3.65
CA SER A 60 -1.66 -2.58 3.89
C SER A 60 -2.10 -2.70 5.35
N SER A 61 -1.87 -1.63 6.12
CA SER A 61 -2.44 -1.52 7.45
C SER A 61 -3.97 -1.52 7.39
N LEU A 62 -4.62 -1.77 8.51
CA LEU A 62 -6.06 -1.65 8.59
C LEU A 62 -6.54 -0.27 8.11
N TYR A 63 -5.84 0.79 8.53
CA TYR A 63 -6.17 2.17 8.14
C TYR A 63 -6.09 2.37 6.62
N ASP A 64 -5.00 1.95 5.97
CA ASP A 64 -4.82 2.08 4.51
C ASP A 64 -5.92 1.36 3.73
N LEU A 65 -6.30 0.16 4.19
CA LEU A 65 -7.29 -0.65 3.51
C LEU A 65 -8.72 -0.22 3.81
N LEU A 66 -9.01 0.36 4.97
CA LEU A 66 -10.29 1.01 5.24
C LEU A 66 -10.47 2.26 4.37
N LYS A 67 -9.42 3.07 4.18
CA LYS A 67 -9.43 4.20 3.22
C LYS A 67 -9.67 3.71 1.79
N THR A 68 -8.97 2.67 1.38
CA THR A 68 -9.15 2.02 0.07
C THR A 68 -10.60 1.58 -0.12
N ALA A 69 -11.17 0.88 0.87
CA ALA A 69 -12.56 0.42 0.83
C ALA A 69 -13.56 1.60 0.77
N ALA A 70 -13.34 2.64 1.58
CA ALA A 70 -14.20 3.82 1.60
C ALA A 70 -14.20 4.55 0.24
N MET A 71 -13.06 4.62 -0.44
CA MET A 71 -12.97 5.18 -1.78
C MET A 71 -13.66 4.32 -2.84
N LEU A 72 -13.64 3.00 -2.69
CA LEU A 72 -14.25 2.04 -3.62
C LEU A 72 -15.74 1.85 -3.39
N LYS A 73 -16.26 2.18 -2.22
CA LYS A 73 -17.63 1.93 -1.81
C LYS A 73 -18.64 2.51 -2.80
N GLY A 74 -19.52 1.65 -3.32
CA GLY A 74 -20.53 2.02 -4.31
C GLY A 74 -19.97 2.39 -5.69
N ARG A 75 -18.71 2.11 -5.97
CA ARG A 75 -18.03 2.41 -7.24
C ARG A 75 -17.49 1.13 -7.86
N THR A 76 -17.18 1.18 -9.15
CA THR A 76 -16.62 0.05 -9.90
C THR A 76 -15.30 0.45 -10.52
N VAL A 77 -14.32 -0.43 -10.43
CA VAL A 77 -13.03 -0.31 -11.11
C VAL A 77 -13.24 -0.22 -12.62
N ALA A 78 -12.52 0.68 -13.28
CA ALA A 78 -12.62 0.87 -14.73
C ALA A 78 -12.39 -0.46 -15.46
N PRO A 79 -13.20 -0.79 -16.49
CA PRO A 79 -13.10 -2.08 -17.20
C PRO A 79 -11.73 -2.38 -17.82
N SER A 80 -10.96 -1.33 -18.08
CA SER A 80 -9.60 -1.45 -18.63
C SER A 80 -8.55 -1.78 -17.58
N VAL A 81 -8.87 -1.71 -16.26
CA VAL A 81 -7.93 -1.86 -15.18
C VAL A 81 -8.14 -3.18 -14.45
N SER A 82 -7.06 -3.93 -14.25
CA SER A 82 -7.03 -5.06 -13.34
C SER A 82 -6.55 -4.60 -11.97
N MET A 83 -7.44 -4.59 -10.97
CA MET A 83 -7.09 -4.16 -9.61
C MET A 83 -6.96 -5.34 -8.65
N SER A 84 -5.98 -5.28 -7.75
CA SER A 84 -5.82 -6.21 -6.64
C SER A 84 -5.56 -5.52 -5.32
N VAL A 85 -5.96 -6.19 -4.23
CA VAL A 85 -5.67 -5.78 -2.85
C VAL A 85 -5.03 -6.94 -2.11
N SER A 86 -3.88 -6.68 -1.45
CA SER A 86 -3.14 -7.65 -0.63
C SER A 86 -3.07 -7.13 0.80
N PRO A 87 -3.86 -7.65 1.75
CA PRO A 87 -3.80 -7.21 3.15
C PRO A 87 -2.45 -7.56 3.79
N GLY A 88 -2.03 -6.75 4.76
CA GLY A 88 -0.73 -6.90 5.42
C GLY A 88 -0.65 -8.13 6.34
N SER A 89 -1.79 -8.63 6.82
CA SER A 89 -1.88 -9.81 7.65
C SER A 89 -3.27 -10.42 7.63
N ARG A 90 -3.36 -11.68 8.07
CA ARG A 90 -4.66 -12.36 8.25
C ARG A 90 -5.55 -11.63 9.27
N GLN A 91 -4.97 -11.03 10.30
CA GLN A 91 -5.71 -10.23 11.29
C GLN A 91 -6.37 -9.01 10.64
N VAL A 92 -5.61 -8.26 9.84
CA VAL A 92 -6.16 -7.13 9.05
C VAL A 92 -7.29 -7.59 8.13
N LEU A 93 -7.09 -8.70 7.40
CA LEU A 93 -8.12 -9.27 6.53
C LEU A 93 -9.39 -9.62 7.31
N THR A 94 -9.25 -10.25 8.47
CA THR A 94 -10.41 -10.61 9.34
C THR A 94 -11.13 -9.35 9.82
N MET A 95 -10.39 -8.31 10.22
CA MET A 95 -11.00 -7.05 10.65
C MET A 95 -11.74 -6.34 9.53
N LEU A 96 -11.21 -6.34 8.29
CA LEU A 96 -11.90 -5.83 7.10
C LEU A 96 -13.19 -6.61 6.80
N ALA A 97 -13.17 -7.92 7.00
CA ALA A 97 -14.36 -8.77 6.83
C ALA A 97 -15.41 -8.44 7.89
N ASN A 98 -15.01 -8.28 9.15
CA ASN A 98 -15.92 -8.03 10.26
C ASN A 98 -16.64 -6.68 10.16
N CYS A 99 -16.00 -5.64 9.62
CA CYS A 99 -16.60 -4.32 9.45
C CYS A 99 -17.27 -4.10 8.08
N GLY A 100 -17.26 -5.09 7.19
CA GLY A 100 -17.86 -5.01 5.85
C GLY A 100 -16.99 -4.33 4.78
N ALA A 101 -15.84 -3.77 5.13
CA ALA A 101 -14.94 -3.11 4.19
C ALA A 101 -14.42 -4.07 3.09
N LEU A 102 -14.22 -5.34 3.44
CA LEU A 102 -13.86 -6.37 2.45
C LEU A 102 -14.94 -6.53 1.39
N SER A 103 -16.22 -6.46 1.77
CA SER A 103 -17.34 -6.54 0.84
C SER A 103 -17.33 -5.37 -0.15
N ASP A 104 -17.06 -4.15 0.31
CA ASP A 104 -16.95 -2.96 -0.54
C ASP A 104 -15.79 -3.09 -1.55
N ILE A 105 -14.64 -3.61 -1.12
CA ILE A 105 -13.49 -3.89 -1.99
C ILE A 105 -13.88 -4.90 -3.09
N LEU A 106 -14.48 -6.02 -2.72
CA LEU A 106 -14.86 -7.07 -3.68
C LEU A 106 -15.96 -6.61 -4.63
N ALA A 107 -16.94 -5.87 -4.12
CA ALA A 107 -18.05 -5.34 -4.93
C ALA A 107 -17.57 -4.34 -6.00
N SER A 108 -16.44 -3.67 -5.77
CA SER A 108 -15.84 -2.77 -6.77
C SER A 108 -15.24 -3.51 -7.98
N GLY A 109 -15.06 -4.84 -7.92
CA GLY A 109 -14.38 -5.65 -8.93
C GLY A 109 -12.89 -5.88 -8.66
N ALA A 110 -12.36 -5.38 -7.53
CA ALA A 110 -10.98 -5.67 -7.13
C ALA A 110 -10.81 -7.13 -6.68
N ARG A 111 -9.65 -7.71 -6.99
CA ARG A 111 -9.29 -9.06 -6.58
C ARG A 111 -8.64 -9.02 -5.20
N LEU A 112 -9.02 -9.92 -4.32
CA LEU A 112 -8.28 -10.19 -3.09
C LEU A 112 -7.13 -11.16 -3.39
N LEU A 113 -5.93 -10.81 -2.96
CA LEU A 113 -4.75 -11.68 -3.02
C LEU A 113 -4.30 -12.07 -1.61
N GLU A 114 -3.39 -13.04 -1.55
CA GLU A 114 -2.82 -13.53 -0.30
C GLU A 114 -2.12 -12.41 0.51
N CYS A 115 -2.11 -12.60 1.84
CA CYS A 115 -1.37 -11.73 2.77
C CYS A 115 0.14 -11.99 2.68
N ALA A 116 0.72 -11.78 1.50
CA ALA A 116 2.10 -12.11 1.18
C ALA A 116 2.69 -11.15 0.15
N CYS A 117 4.01 -11.23 -0.06
CA CYS A 117 4.73 -10.44 -1.05
C CYS A 117 4.56 -10.94 -2.51
N GLY A 118 3.59 -11.78 -2.81
CA GLY A 118 3.38 -12.38 -4.13
C GLY A 118 3.41 -11.37 -5.29
N PRO A 119 2.48 -10.42 -5.38
CA PRO A 119 2.42 -9.48 -6.50
C PRO A 119 3.61 -8.51 -6.54
N CYS A 120 4.31 -8.30 -5.43
CA CYS A 120 5.49 -7.43 -5.36
C CYS A 120 6.63 -7.93 -6.26
N ILE A 121 6.73 -9.24 -6.44
CA ILE A 121 7.70 -9.91 -7.31
C ILE A 121 7.05 -10.54 -8.55
N GLY A 122 5.79 -10.23 -8.82
CA GLY A 122 5.06 -10.74 -9.97
C GLY A 122 4.38 -12.09 -9.78
N MET A 123 4.43 -12.70 -8.60
CA MET A 123 3.73 -13.96 -8.33
C MET A 123 2.22 -13.75 -8.24
N GLY A 124 1.49 -14.42 -9.10
CA GLY A 124 0.02 -14.39 -9.15
C GLY A 124 -0.61 -13.13 -9.73
N PHE A 125 0.16 -12.05 -9.93
CA PHE A 125 -0.35 -10.78 -10.45
C PHE A 125 0.75 -9.91 -11.09
N SER A 126 1.42 -10.43 -12.13
CA SER A 126 2.38 -9.68 -12.94
C SER A 126 1.66 -8.68 -13.85
N PRO A 127 2.26 -7.52 -14.16
CA PRO A 127 1.74 -6.63 -15.19
C PRO A 127 1.93 -7.24 -16.58
N ASN A 128 1.12 -6.78 -17.54
CA ASN A 128 1.28 -7.14 -18.95
C ASN A 128 2.60 -6.59 -19.50
N SER A 129 3.09 -7.20 -20.59
CA SER A 129 4.22 -6.68 -21.36
C SER A 129 3.94 -5.25 -21.84
N GLY A 130 4.87 -4.32 -21.57
CA GLY A 130 4.71 -2.89 -21.85
C GLY A 130 3.65 -2.19 -21.01
N GLY A 131 2.93 -2.90 -20.13
CA GLY A 131 1.80 -2.39 -19.37
C GLY A 131 2.20 -1.40 -18.27
N VAL A 132 1.28 -0.51 -17.94
CA VAL A 132 1.40 0.48 -16.86
C VAL A 132 0.76 -0.05 -15.60
N SER A 133 1.57 -0.24 -14.54
CA SER A 133 1.12 -0.75 -13.24
C SER A 133 1.38 0.28 -12.14
N LEU A 134 0.33 0.70 -11.44
CA LEU A 134 0.44 1.55 -10.25
C LEU A 134 0.40 0.68 -9.00
N ARG A 135 1.37 0.89 -8.11
CA ARG A 135 1.52 0.05 -6.91
C ARG A 135 1.77 0.89 -5.67
N THR A 136 1.16 0.51 -4.58
CA THR A 136 1.41 1.13 -3.27
C THR A 136 2.58 0.45 -2.53
N PHE A 137 3.46 -0.19 -3.30
CA PHE A 137 4.64 -0.92 -2.81
C PHE A 137 5.84 0.04 -2.68
N ASN A 138 7.04 -0.51 -2.45
CA ASN A 138 8.24 0.30 -2.17
C ASN A 138 9.38 0.09 -3.18
N ARG A 139 9.16 -0.66 -4.27
CA ARG A 139 10.20 -0.95 -5.27
C ARG A 139 9.59 -1.04 -6.66
N ASN A 140 10.26 -0.39 -7.63
CA ASN A 140 9.82 -0.32 -9.02
C ASN A 140 10.95 -0.43 -10.04
N PHE A 141 12.08 -1.01 -9.67
CA PHE A 141 13.17 -1.24 -10.62
C PHE A 141 12.72 -2.19 -11.76
N GLU A 142 13.42 -2.14 -12.88
CA GLU A 142 13.10 -2.91 -14.08
C GLU A 142 12.99 -4.41 -13.77
N GLY A 143 11.94 -5.04 -14.27
CA GLY A 143 11.65 -6.46 -14.05
C GLY A 143 11.20 -6.85 -12.65
N ARG A 144 11.19 -5.92 -11.66
CA ARG A 144 10.84 -6.22 -10.26
C ARG A 144 9.52 -6.96 -10.10
N SER A 145 8.54 -6.64 -10.91
CA SER A 145 7.18 -7.17 -10.80
C SER A 145 6.91 -8.36 -11.75
N GLY A 146 7.96 -9.02 -12.22
CA GLY A 146 7.88 -10.23 -13.03
C GLY A 146 7.86 -10.01 -14.54
N THR A 147 7.65 -8.78 -15.01
CA THR A 147 7.61 -8.42 -16.43
C THR A 147 8.65 -7.32 -16.69
N ALA A 148 9.65 -7.62 -17.52
CA ALA A 148 10.83 -6.79 -17.69
C ALA A 148 10.52 -5.40 -18.27
N ASP A 149 9.62 -5.31 -19.24
CA ASP A 149 9.28 -4.08 -19.96
C ASP A 149 8.07 -3.33 -19.40
N ALA A 150 7.50 -3.81 -18.28
CA ALA A 150 6.39 -3.14 -17.62
C ALA A 150 6.82 -1.85 -16.92
N LYS A 151 5.96 -0.84 -16.99
CA LYS A 151 6.17 0.47 -16.39
C LYS A 151 5.52 0.52 -15.02
N VAL A 152 6.30 0.26 -13.98
CA VAL A 152 5.82 0.22 -12.60
C VAL A 152 6.03 1.57 -11.94
N TYR A 153 4.94 2.17 -11.45
CA TYR A 153 4.91 3.40 -10.69
C TYR A 153 4.62 3.11 -9.23
N LEU A 154 5.18 3.92 -8.31
CA LEU A 154 4.84 3.86 -6.89
C LEU A 154 3.97 5.06 -6.52
N VAL A 155 2.88 4.78 -5.82
CA VAL A 155 1.85 5.76 -5.48
C VAL A 155 1.27 5.51 -4.09
N SER A 156 0.56 6.49 -3.54
CA SER A 156 -0.27 6.30 -2.35
C SER A 156 -1.51 5.43 -2.66
N PRO A 157 -2.16 4.84 -1.64
CA PRO A 157 -3.44 4.13 -1.82
C PRO A 157 -4.50 4.99 -2.51
N GLU A 158 -4.58 6.27 -2.16
CA GLU A 158 -5.57 7.20 -2.73
C GLU A 158 -5.34 7.40 -4.24
N THR A 159 -4.09 7.63 -4.65
CA THR A 159 -3.73 7.76 -6.07
C THR A 159 -3.97 6.46 -6.83
N ALA A 160 -3.65 5.31 -6.21
CA ALA A 160 -3.90 4.00 -6.79
C ALA A 160 -5.39 3.77 -7.05
N VAL A 161 -6.25 4.06 -6.06
CA VAL A 161 -7.70 3.91 -6.21
C VAL A 161 -8.26 4.91 -7.23
N ALA A 162 -7.80 6.16 -7.22
CA ALA A 162 -8.21 7.15 -8.21
C ALA A 162 -7.93 6.66 -9.64
N ALA A 163 -6.75 6.15 -9.87
CA ALA A 163 -6.38 5.58 -11.17
C ALA A 163 -7.17 4.32 -11.51
N ALA A 164 -7.49 3.47 -10.53
CA ALA A 164 -8.31 2.29 -10.74
C ALA A 164 -9.74 2.64 -11.18
N LEU A 165 -10.30 3.70 -10.63
CA LEU A 165 -11.66 4.16 -10.95
C LEU A 165 -11.75 4.87 -12.31
N THR A 166 -10.71 5.60 -12.70
CA THR A 166 -10.72 6.41 -13.94
C THR A 166 -10.09 5.71 -15.14
N GLY A 167 -9.26 4.68 -14.92
CA GLY A 167 -8.50 4.01 -15.97
C GLY A 167 -7.23 4.76 -16.41
N GLU A 168 -6.85 5.82 -15.72
CA GLU A 168 -5.68 6.64 -16.03
C GLU A 168 -5.07 7.25 -14.77
N ILE A 169 -3.82 7.69 -14.83
CA ILE A 169 -3.18 8.39 -13.72
C ILE A 169 -3.99 9.66 -13.41
N THR A 170 -4.53 9.70 -12.21
CA THR A 170 -5.45 10.74 -11.74
C THR A 170 -5.05 11.22 -10.35
N ASP A 171 -5.01 12.54 -10.17
CA ASP A 171 -4.87 13.13 -8.84
C ASP A 171 -6.13 12.78 -8.01
N PRO A 172 -5.99 12.14 -6.84
CA PRO A 172 -7.15 11.73 -6.03
C PRO A 172 -8.05 12.91 -5.64
N ARG A 173 -7.52 14.12 -5.59
CA ARG A 173 -8.28 15.36 -5.32
C ARG A 173 -9.26 15.70 -6.44
N ASP A 174 -8.98 15.27 -7.68
CA ASP A 174 -9.86 15.49 -8.84
C ASP A 174 -11.11 14.60 -8.83
N LEU A 175 -11.19 13.59 -7.93
CA LEU A 175 -12.40 12.76 -7.80
C LEU A 175 -13.60 13.45 -7.17
N GLY A 176 -13.42 14.66 -6.62
CA GLY A 176 -14.47 15.41 -5.94
C GLY A 176 -14.99 14.70 -4.69
N MET A 177 -14.20 13.84 -4.09
CA MET A 177 -14.55 13.17 -2.83
C MET A 177 -14.25 14.09 -1.65
N GLU A 178 -15.15 14.11 -0.67
CA GLU A 178 -14.85 14.73 0.62
C GLU A 178 -13.67 14.03 1.30
N ALA A 179 -13.04 14.74 2.23
CA ALA A 179 -11.95 14.18 3.03
C ALA A 179 -12.45 12.89 3.72
N LEU A 180 -11.80 11.78 3.41
CA LEU A 180 -12.17 10.48 3.95
C LEU A 180 -11.84 10.42 5.44
N HIS A 181 -12.88 10.38 6.25
CA HIS A 181 -12.75 10.01 7.65
C HIS A 181 -12.94 8.49 7.77
N VAL A 182 -11.95 7.82 8.34
CA VAL A 182 -11.97 6.39 8.59
C VAL A 182 -11.99 6.18 10.10
N GLU A 183 -13.05 5.56 10.58
CA GLU A 183 -13.14 5.18 12.00
C GLU A 183 -12.28 3.93 12.25
N MET A 184 -11.32 4.08 13.15
CA MET A 184 -10.51 2.96 13.62
C MET A 184 -11.22 2.29 14.81
N PRO A 185 -11.15 0.96 14.93
CA PRO A 185 -11.77 0.27 16.05
C PRO A 185 -11.03 0.59 17.36
N ASP A 186 -11.77 0.66 18.46
CA ASP A 186 -11.21 0.82 19.80
C ASP A 186 -10.30 -0.35 20.20
N HIS A 187 -10.59 -1.53 19.67
CA HIS A 187 -9.85 -2.76 19.93
C HIS A 187 -9.45 -3.47 18.64
N PHE A 188 -8.16 -3.77 18.52
CA PHE A 188 -7.64 -4.56 17.42
C PHE A 188 -7.77 -6.06 17.72
N LEU A 189 -8.05 -6.84 16.69
CA LEU A 189 -7.91 -8.28 16.77
C LEU A 189 -6.43 -8.61 16.96
N ILE A 190 -6.10 -9.28 18.04
CA ILE A 190 -4.75 -9.79 18.30
C ILE A 190 -4.87 -11.32 18.42
N ASP A 191 -4.08 -12.03 17.61
CA ASP A 191 -4.00 -13.48 17.61
C ASP A 191 -2.53 -13.89 17.62
N ASP A 192 -2.05 -14.22 18.81
CA ASP A 192 -0.66 -14.62 19.04
C ASP A 192 -0.47 -16.14 19.00
N SER A 193 -1.48 -16.89 18.58
CA SER A 193 -1.47 -18.37 18.59
C SER A 193 -0.35 -18.97 17.73
N ALA A 194 0.15 -18.22 16.73
CA ALA A 194 1.25 -18.65 15.87
C ALA A 194 2.61 -18.05 16.28
N VAL A 195 2.66 -17.30 17.37
CA VAL A 195 3.91 -16.72 17.88
C VAL A 195 4.56 -17.71 18.84
N LEU A 196 5.73 -18.21 18.43
CA LEU A 196 6.53 -19.06 19.32
C LEU A 196 7.38 -18.18 20.22
N ALA A 197 7.29 -18.41 21.52
CA ALA A 197 8.17 -17.75 22.49
C ALA A 197 9.63 -18.15 22.22
N PRO A 198 10.60 -17.26 22.53
CA PRO A 198 12.01 -17.64 22.51
C PRO A 198 12.24 -18.85 23.44
N ALA A 199 13.17 -19.73 23.07
CA ALA A 199 13.59 -20.81 23.92
C ALA A 199 14.06 -20.27 25.29
N SER A 200 13.73 -21.01 26.37
CA SER A 200 14.25 -20.69 27.68
C SER A 200 15.79 -20.78 27.69
N PRO A 201 16.48 -20.10 28.63
CA PRO A 201 17.93 -20.21 28.75
C PRO A 201 18.42 -21.67 28.90
N GLU A 202 17.63 -22.53 29.54
CA GLU A 202 17.92 -23.94 29.71
C GLU A 202 17.80 -24.72 28.40
N GLU A 203 16.73 -24.48 27.63
CA GLU A 203 16.55 -25.08 26.30
C GLU A 203 17.62 -24.56 25.32
N ALA A 204 17.92 -23.27 25.35
CA ALA A 204 18.93 -22.66 24.49
C ALA A 204 20.34 -23.18 24.77
N ALA A 205 20.66 -23.55 26.02
CA ALA A 205 21.97 -24.11 26.41
C ALA A 205 22.26 -25.47 25.76
N HIS A 206 21.21 -26.16 25.27
CA HIS A 206 21.32 -27.46 24.60
C HIS A 206 21.28 -27.37 23.08
N LEU A 207 21.16 -26.16 22.53
CA LEU A 207 21.21 -25.98 21.07
C LEU A 207 22.67 -25.97 20.61
N ASP A 208 23.05 -27.01 19.84
CA ASP A 208 24.31 -27.00 19.14
C ASP A 208 24.31 -25.85 18.12
N VAL A 209 25.23 -24.91 18.30
CA VAL A 209 25.46 -23.84 17.30
C VAL A 209 26.22 -24.49 16.15
N LEU A 210 25.54 -24.69 15.03
CA LEU A 210 26.15 -25.16 13.78
C LEU A 210 26.96 -24.04 13.12
#